data_55043aaee61f33517c3d9f28fd5a5825
#
_entry.id   55043aaee61f33517c3d9f28fd5a5825
#
_cell.length_a   1.000
_cell.length_b   1.000
_cell.length_c   1.000
_cell.angle_alpha   90.00
_cell.angle_beta   90.00
_cell.angle_gamma   90.00
#
_symmetry.space_group_name_H-M   'P 1'
#
loop_
_entity.id
_entity.type
_entity.pdbx_description
1 polymer ?
#
loop_
_entity_poly.entity_id
_entity_poly.type
_entity_poly.pdbx_seq_one_letter_code
_entity_poly.pdbx_strand_id
1 'polypeptide(L)'
;LSLPQRLSKSGAAIAGWDGVTATGGSGILLNDTDFFPPGCVSLNGIKIFGDFPVDKVVSDTATLIRDAGCGLDKLFHDLLRAQGCVYRRASDFCVYEGGLSAVIRDQQVLVGSASFMHLMEITLPQGLNVKNAVFCAIDGELAGIFALNYTLHGALEPSLNSLIRNRVTPVMATRDFNLIPAMLRQRFKLPVDKMEFPAVERRRELSDEEQPHSDILTAVLCRE
;
A
#
# COMPACT_ATOMS: atom_id res chain seq x y z
N LEU A 1 18.53 5.56 -22.25
CA LEU A 1 17.73 6.36 -21.29
C LEU A 1 18.33 6.19 -19.90
N SER A 2 18.63 7.31 -19.25
CA SER A 2 19.14 7.31 -17.88
C SER A 2 18.11 6.74 -16.91
N LEU A 3 18.55 6.20 -15.78
CA LEU A 3 17.69 5.58 -14.78
C LEU A 3 16.55 6.51 -14.30
N PRO A 4 16.80 7.81 -14.02
CA PRO A 4 15.75 8.75 -13.68
C PRO A 4 14.62 8.84 -14.72
N GLN A 5 14.96 8.74 -16.02
CA GLN A 5 13.95 8.77 -17.09
C GLN A 5 13.09 7.50 -17.15
N ARG A 6 13.65 6.36 -16.74
CA ARG A 6 12.87 5.11 -16.66
C ARG A 6 11.89 5.16 -15.49
N LEU A 7 12.30 5.71 -14.35
CA LEU A 7 11.45 5.84 -13.18
C LEU A 7 10.39 6.93 -13.35
N SER A 8 10.70 8.02 -14.05
CA SER A 8 9.70 9.05 -14.36
C SER A 8 8.58 8.53 -15.26
N LYS A 9 8.87 7.57 -16.13
CA LYS A 9 7.85 6.90 -16.95
C LYS A 9 6.96 5.96 -16.17
N SER A 10 7.40 5.49 -15.02
CA SER A 10 6.61 4.66 -14.10
C SER A 10 5.85 5.46 -13.04
N GLY A 11 5.85 6.78 -13.13
CA GLY A 11 5.11 7.64 -12.21
C GLY A 11 5.89 8.10 -10.98
N ALA A 12 7.17 7.76 -10.88
CA ALA A 12 8.01 8.26 -9.79
C ALA A 12 8.41 9.72 -9.99
N ALA A 13 8.41 10.51 -8.93
CA ALA A 13 8.78 11.91 -8.94
C ALA A 13 9.97 12.19 -8.02
N ILE A 14 10.92 13.02 -8.47
CA ILE A 14 12.05 13.41 -7.63
C ILE A 14 11.56 14.41 -6.59
N ALA A 15 11.79 14.10 -5.33
CA ALA A 15 11.42 14.93 -4.20
C ALA A 15 12.66 15.52 -3.55
N GLY A 16 12.67 16.83 -3.42
CA GLY A 16 13.56 17.52 -2.49
C GLY A 16 12.74 17.93 -1.29
N TRP A 17 12.99 17.37 -0.12
CA TRP A 17 12.39 17.85 1.11
C TRP A 17 13.41 17.84 2.24
N ASP A 18 13.08 18.50 3.35
CA ASP A 18 14.03 18.76 4.43
C ASP A 18 14.70 17.51 5.02
N GLY A 19 13.99 16.39 5.10
CA GLY A 19 14.55 15.12 5.57
C GLY A 19 15.58 14.50 4.64
N VAL A 20 15.41 14.64 3.33
CA VAL A 20 16.32 14.13 2.31
C VAL A 20 17.47 15.11 2.05
N THR A 21 17.17 16.40 2.07
CA THR A 21 18.18 17.47 1.89
C THR A 21 19.17 17.55 3.03
N ALA A 22 18.81 17.15 4.26
CA ALA A 22 19.72 17.09 5.39
C ALA A 22 20.90 16.14 5.17
N THR A 23 20.79 15.17 4.26
CA THR A 23 21.85 14.24 3.89
C THR A 23 22.65 14.69 2.66
N GLY A 24 22.30 15.83 2.05
CA GLY A 24 22.97 16.37 0.87
C GLY A 24 22.65 15.63 -0.44
N GLY A 25 21.60 14.80 -0.47
CA GLY A 25 21.15 14.05 -1.63
C GLY A 25 19.78 14.48 -2.15
N SER A 26 19.38 13.91 -3.30
CA SER A 26 18.02 14.00 -3.85
C SER A 26 17.18 12.82 -3.38
N GLY A 27 15.86 12.97 -3.34
CA GLY A 27 14.93 11.88 -3.09
C GLY A 27 14.08 11.59 -4.31
N ILE A 28 13.63 10.35 -4.43
CA ILE A 28 12.67 9.93 -5.45
C ILE A 28 11.46 9.28 -4.76
N LEU A 29 10.26 9.76 -5.10
CA LEU A 29 9.03 9.17 -4.60
C LEU A 29 8.67 7.91 -5.36
N LEU A 30 8.42 6.84 -4.63
CA LEU A 30 7.96 5.57 -5.15
C LEU A 30 6.60 5.23 -4.54
N ASN A 31 5.66 4.88 -5.38
CA ASN A 31 4.32 4.47 -4.98
C ASN A 31 4.12 2.95 -5.13
N ASP A 32 2.92 2.49 -4.83
CA ASP A 32 2.58 1.06 -4.85
C ASP A 32 2.84 0.43 -6.23
N THR A 33 2.48 1.13 -7.31
CA THR A 33 2.60 0.63 -8.67
C THR A 33 4.02 0.65 -9.20
N ASP A 34 4.91 1.44 -8.61
CA ASP A 34 6.34 1.38 -8.91
C ASP A 34 6.98 0.10 -8.39
N PHE A 35 6.54 -0.38 -7.23
CA PHE A 35 7.02 -1.63 -6.63
C PHE A 35 6.31 -2.84 -7.20
N PHE A 36 5.00 -2.78 -7.27
CA PHE A 36 4.15 -3.89 -7.71
C PHE A 36 3.16 -3.37 -8.75
N PRO A 37 3.58 -3.25 -10.01
CA PRO A 37 2.67 -2.86 -11.10
C PRO A 37 1.54 -3.90 -11.27
N PRO A 38 0.48 -3.55 -12.02
CA PRO A 38 -0.62 -4.47 -12.29
C PRO A 38 -0.12 -5.83 -12.77
N GLY A 39 -0.63 -6.90 -12.16
CA GLY A 39 -0.19 -8.27 -12.40
C GLY A 39 0.88 -8.79 -11.45
N CYS A 40 1.55 -7.92 -10.69
CA CYS A 40 2.55 -8.32 -9.69
C CYS A 40 1.96 -8.57 -8.30
N VAL A 41 0.70 -8.28 -8.09
CA VAL A 41 -0.05 -8.67 -6.89
C VAL A 41 -1.24 -9.51 -7.32
N SER A 42 -1.40 -10.68 -6.73
CA SER A 42 -2.51 -11.58 -7.03
C SER A 42 -3.16 -12.09 -5.75
N LEU A 43 -4.43 -12.47 -5.88
CA LEU A 43 -5.19 -13.11 -4.82
C LEU A 43 -4.89 -14.61 -4.81
N ASN A 44 -4.45 -15.12 -3.67
CA ASN A 44 -4.06 -16.53 -3.50
C ASN A 44 -5.04 -17.31 -2.62
N GLY A 45 -6.18 -16.77 -2.33
CA GLY A 45 -7.23 -17.42 -1.56
C GLY A 45 -8.00 -16.46 -0.67
N ILE A 46 -9.23 -16.83 -0.36
CA ILE A 46 -10.12 -16.08 0.52
C ILE A 46 -10.67 -17.06 1.56
N LYS A 47 -10.66 -16.63 2.81
CA LYS A 47 -11.31 -17.36 3.89
C LYS A 47 -12.28 -16.44 4.63
N ILE A 48 -13.53 -16.84 4.70
CA ILE A 48 -14.57 -16.13 5.44
C ILE A 48 -14.76 -16.81 6.79
N PHE A 49 -14.91 -16.00 7.84
CA PHE A 49 -15.06 -16.44 9.22
C PHE A 49 -16.45 -16.07 9.76
N GLY A 50 -16.90 -16.82 10.75
CA GLY A 50 -18.18 -16.60 11.39
C GLY A 50 -19.35 -16.74 10.41
N ASP A 51 -20.44 -16.06 10.72
CA ASP A 51 -21.69 -16.09 9.95
C ASP A 51 -21.78 -14.92 8.94
N PHE A 52 -20.66 -14.29 8.64
CA PHE A 52 -20.66 -13.17 7.70
C PHE A 52 -20.89 -13.65 6.27
N PRO A 53 -21.82 -13.02 5.54
CA PRO A 53 -21.98 -13.31 4.11
C PRO A 53 -20.72 -12.92 3.32
N VAL A 54 -20.34 -13.74 2.37
CA VAL A 54 -19.16 -13.48 1.49
C VAL A 54 -19.29 -12.12 0.81
N ASP A 55 -20.47 -11.81 0.29
CA ASP A 55 -20.73 -10.55 -0.42
C ASP A 55 -20.49 -9.32 0.46
N LYS A 56 -20.89 -9.40 1.72
CA LYS A 56 -20.67 -8.32 2.68
C LYS A 56 -19.18 -8.11 2.95
N VAL A 57 -18.45 -9.17 3.19
CA VAL A 57 -17.01 -9.09 3.48
C VAL A 57 -16.23 -8.56 2.28
N VAL A 58 -16.53 -9.03 1.08
CA VAL A 58 -15.90 -8.55 -0.16
C VAL A 58 -16.25 -7.08 -0.41
N SER A 59 -17.52 -6.70 -0.28
CA SER A 59 -17.95 -5.31 -0.51
C SER A 59 -17.34 -4.34 0.49
N ASP A 60 -17.33 -4.67 1.76
CA ASP A 60 -16.78 -3.80 2.80
C ASP A 60 -15.27 -3.65 2.65
N THR A 61 -14.56 -4.73 2.37
CA THR A 61 -13.11 -4.71 2.16
C THR A 61 -12.74 -3.89 0.93
N ALA A 62 -13.38 -4.15 -0.20
CA ALA A 62 -13.12 -3.44 -1.45
C ALA A 62 -13.45 -1.94 -1.33
N THR A 63 -14.49 -1.59 -0.58
CA THR A 63 -14.87 -0.19 -0.34
C THR A 63 -13.77 0.58 0.39
N LEU A 64 -13.25 0.02 1.49
CA LEU A 64 -12.19 0.68 2.25
C LEU A 64 -10.90 0.80 1.43
N ILE A 65 -10.53 -0.23 0.69
CA ILE A 65 -9.35 -0.21 -0.18
C ILE A 65 -9.48 0.85 -1.28
N ARG A 66 -10.65 0.95 -1.92
CA ARG A 66 -10.94 2.01 -2.90
C ARG A 66 -10.79 3.39 -2.27
N ASP A 67 -11.39 3.61 -1.12
CA ASP A 67 -11.37 4.91 -0.44
C ASP A 67 -9.97 5.29 0.04
N ALA A 68 -9.12 4.30 0.32
CA ALA A 68 -7.71 4.52 0.64
C ALA A 68 -6.88 4.94 -0.57
N GLY A 69 -7.30 4.58 -1.77
CA GLY A 69 -6.53 4.84 -3.00
C GLY A 69 -5.20 4.08 -3.07
N CYS A 70 -5.12 2.89 -2.46
CA CYS A 70 -3.90 2.10 -2.49
C CYS A 70 -3.80 1.24 -3.76
N GLY A 71 -2.60 0.70 -4.03
CA GLY A 71 -2.33 -0.10 -5.21
C GLY A 71 -3.10 -1.43 -5.29
N LEU A 72 -3.77 -1.83 -4.21
CA LEU A 72 -4.64 -3.01 -4.18
C LEU A 72 -6.03 -2.76 -4.78
N ASP A 73 -6.34 -1.52 -5.14
CA ASP A 73 -7.69 -1.13 -5.60
C ASP A 73 -8.13 -1.95 -6.81
N LYS A 74 -7.26 -2.09 -7.82
CA LYS A 74 -7.60 -2.86 -9.02
C LYS A 74 -7.91 -4.33 -8.70
N LEU A 75 -7.11 -4.96 -7.85
CA LEU A 75 -7.28 -6.36 -7.46
C LEU A 75 -8.64 -6.58 -6.78
N PHE A 76 -8.99 -5.73 -5.82
CA PHE A 76 -10.24 -5.83 -5.08
C PHE A 76 -11.45 -5.39 -5.91
N HIS A 77 -11.27 -4.44 -6.84
CA HIS A 77 -12.31 -4.09 -7.81
C HIS A 77 -12.67 -5.29 -8.70
N ASP A 78 -11.66 -5.97 -9.22
CA ASP A 78 -11.87 -7.16 -10.07
C ASP A 78 -12.55 -8.29 -9.28
N LEU A 79 -12.15 -8.49 -8.01
CA LEU A 79 -12.79 -9.46 -7.11
C LEU A 79 -14.26 -9.09 -6.85
N LEU A 80 -14.53 -7.83 -6.54
CA LEU A 80 -15.89 -7.33 -6.29
C LEU A 80 -16.79 -7.60 -7.51
N ARG A 81 -16.32 -7.32 -8.70
CA ARG A 81 -17.06 -7.56 -9.94
C ARG A 81 -17.25 -9.05 -10.20
N ALA A 82 -16.22 -9.87 -10.00
CA ALA A 82 -16.30 -11.32 -10.21
C ALA A 82 -17.32 -11.98 -9.28
N GLN A 83 -17.49 -11.45 -8.07
CA GLN A 83 -18.48 -11.92 -7.09
C GLN A 83 -19.87 -11.29 -7.27
N GLY A 84 -20.06 -10.42 -8.25
CA GLY A 84 -21.32 -9.72 -8.44
C GLY A 84 -21.68 -8.77 -7.30
N CYS A 85 -20.68 -8.29 -6.56
CA CYS A 85 -20.88 -7.39 -5.45
C CYS A 85 -20.83 -5.93 -5.87
N VAL A 86 -21.29 -5.05 -4.98
CA VAL A 86 -21.26 -3.60 -5.20
C VAL A 86 -20.51 -2.90 -4.06
N TYR A 87 -19.93 -1.74 -4.34
CA TYR A 87 -19.35 -0.89 -3.32
C TYR A 87 -20.42 -0.38 -2.35
N ARG A 88 -20.00 -0.14 -1.13
CA ARG A 88 -20.86 0.44 -0.09
C ARG A 88 -20.45 1.87 0.17
N ARG A 89 -21.32 2.60 0.84
CA ARG A 89 -21.01 3.94 1.34
C ARG A 89 -20.36 3.83 2.71
N ALA A 90 -19.13 4.33 2.83
CA ALA A 90 -18.41 4.38 4.10
C ALA A 90 -18.40 5.79 4.66
N SER A 91 -18.50 5.91 5.98
CA SER A 91 -18.33 7.14 6.73
C SER A 91 -17.21 6.97 7.77
N ASP A 92 -16.75 8.09 8.33
CA ASP A 92 -15.70 8.11 9.37
C ASP A 92 -14.44 7.34 8.96
N PHE A 93 -14.03 7.52 7.72
CA PHE A 93 -12.87 6.85 7.17
C PHE A 93 -11.57 7.37 7.82
N CYS A 94 -10.78 6.45 8.36
CA CYS A 94 -9.49 6.74 8.96
C CYS A 94 -8.40 5.83 8.41
N VAL A 95 -7.20 6.38 8.25
CA VAL A 95 -6.02 5.64 7.83
C VAL A 95 -5.03 5.55 8.97
N TYR A 96 -4.57 4.33 9.26
CA TYR A 96 -3.59 4.04 10.29
C TYR A 96 -2.35 3.39 9.67
N GLU A 97 -1.28 3.35 10.43
CA GLU A 97 -0.15 2.50 10.05
C GLU A 97 -0.61 1.04 10.06
N GLY A 98 -0.55 0.41 8.89
CA GLY A 98 -0.94 -0.99 8.73
C GLY A 98 -2.42 -1.25 8.47
N GLY A 99 -3.29 -0.24 8.44
CA GLY A 99 -4.70 -0.51 8.21
C GLY A 99 -5.62 0.69 8.06
N LEU A 100 -6.88 0.37 7.86
CA LEU A 100 -7.97 1.29 7.54
C LEU A 100 -9.16 1.02 8.46
N SER A 101 -9.91 2.05 8.78
CA SER A 101 -11.15 1.96 9.56
C SER A 101 -12.23 2.82 8.92
N ALA A 102 -13.45 2.35 8.93
CA ALA A 102 -14.62 3.12 8.53
C ALA A 102 -15.90 2.54 9.16
N VAL A 103 -17.00 3.24 8.99
CA VAL A 103 -18.33 2.77 9.36
C VAL A 103 -19.12 2.51 8.08
N ILE A 104 -19.65 1.30 7.94
CA ILE A 104 -20.54 0.89 6.84
C ILE A 104 -21.80 0.29 7.44
N ARG A 105 -22.96 0.88 7.14
CA ARG A 105 -24.26 0.42 7.68
C ARG A 105 -24.26 0.26 9.20
N ASP A 106 -23.76 1.28 9.88
CA ASP A 106 -23.65 1.35 11.35
C ASP A 106 -22.73 0.29 11.98
N GLN A 107 -21.93 -0.39 11.19
CA GLN A 107 -20.92 -1.35 11.68
C GLN A 107 -19.51 -0.80 11.47
N GLN A 108 -18.65 -0.99 12.46
CA GLN A 108 -17.24 -0.67 12.32
C GLN A 108 -16.55 -1.71 11.44
N VAL A 109 -15.88 -1.26 10.39
CA VAL A 109 -15.11 -2.11 9.48
C VAL A 109 -13.65 -1.75 9.62
N LEU A 110 -12.82 -2.76 9.85
CA LEU A 110 -11.36 -2.66 9.88
C LEU A 110 -10.79 -3.49 8.75
N VAL A 111 -9.86 -2.91 8.01
CA VAL A 111 -9.16 -3.61 6.91
C VAL A 111 -7.68 -3.33 7.07
N GLY A 112 -6.85 -4.37 7.11
CA GLY A 112 -5.43 -4.16 7.27
C GLY A 112 -4.61 -5.44 7.43
N SER A 113 -3.39 -5.27 7.90
CA SER A 113 -2.45 -6.35 8.18
C SER A 113 -2.81 -7.12 9.46
N ALA A 114 -2.17 -8.26 9.67
CA ALA A 114 -2.30 -9.01 10.92
C ALA A 114 -1.86 -8.18 12.13
N SER A 115 -0.79 -7.41 12.01
CA SER A 115 -0.31 -6.52 13.06
C SER A 115 -1.34 -5.45 13.42
N PHE A 116 -2.02 -4.90 12.42
CA PHE A 116 -3.10 -3.93 12.63
C PHE A 116 -4.30 -4.57 13.35
N MET A 117 -4.68 -5.78 12.99
CA MET A 117 -5.73 -6.52 13.69
C MET A 117 -5.37 -6.74 15.15
N HIS A 118 -4.12 -7.07 15.43
CA HIS A 118 -3.60 -7.25 16.78
C HIS A 118 -3.67 -5.95 17.59
N LEU A 119 -3.25 -4.84 16.97
CA LEU A 119 -3.32 -3.52 17.57
C LEU A 119 -4.76 -3.10 17.92
N MET A 120 -5.71 -3.48 17.08
CA MET A 120 -7.13 -3.18 17.26
C MET A 120 -7.87 -4.25 18.11
N GLU A 121 -7.12 -5.12 18.74
CA GLU A 121 -7.64 -6.16 19.65
C GLU A 121 -8.60 -7.16 18.97
N ILE A 122 -8.37 -7.45 17.70
CA ILE A 122 -9.10 -8.48 16.97
C ILE A 122 -8.41 -9.83 17.21
N THR A 123 -9.17 -10.80 17.70
CA THR A 123 -8.66 -12.16 17.91
C THR A 123 -8.48 -12.87 16.58
N LEU A 124 -7.26 -13.33 16.31
CA LEU A 124 -6.93 -14.11 15.12
C LEU A 124 -6.83 -15.60 15.46
N PRO A 125 -7.17 -16.50 14.52
CA PRO A 125 -7.01 -17.95 14.72
C PRO A 125 -5.56 -18.32 14.98
N GLN A 126 -5.34 -19.31 15.86
CA GLN A 126 -4.02 -19.84 16.10
C GLN A 126 -3.52 -20.66 14.90
N GLY A 127 -2.21 -20.66 14.69
CA GLY A 127 -1.59 -21.42 13.61
C GLY A 127 -1.78 -20.82 12.23
N LEU A 128 -2.23 -19.57 12.15
CA LEU A 128 -2.40 -18.89 10.88
C LEU A 128 -1.03 -18.58 10.28
N ASN A 129 -0.69 -19.25 9.17
CA ASN A 129 0.58 -19.05 8.48
C ASN A 129 0.37 -18.30 7.15
N VAL A 130 -0.13 -17.07 7.22
CA VAL A 130 -0.33 -16.21 6.07
C VAL A 130 0.65 -15.04 6.17
N LYS A 131 1.62 -14.99 5.26
CA LYS A 131 2.69 -13.97 5.29
C LYS A 131 2.26 -12.59 4.81
N ASN A 132 1.44 -12.55 3.77
CA ASN A 132 0.91 -11.30 3.22
C ASN A 132 -0.58 -11.48 2.99
N ALA A 133 -1.36 -10.72 3.71
CA ALA A 133 -2.80 -10.81 3.62
C ALA A 133 -3.46 -9.48 3.90
N VAL A 134 -4.68 -9.35 3.42
CA VAL A 134 -5.62 -8.34 3.86
C VAL A 134 -6.62 -9.00 4.79
N PHE A 135 -6.69 -8.52 6.01
CA PHE A 135 -7.66 -8.95 7.01
C PHE A 135 -8.83 -7.96 7.04
N CYS A 136 -10.03 -8.49 7.19
CA CYS A 136 -11.23 -7.69 7.41
C CYS A 136 -11.89 -8.10 8.72
N ALA A 137 -12.17 -7.13 9.58
CA ALA A 137 -12.95 -7.34 10.80
C ALA A 137 -14.17 -6.44 10.80
N ILE A 138 -15.29 -6.95 11.28
CA ILE A 138 -16.57 -6.24 11.35
C ILE A 138 -17.08 -6.31 12.79
N ASP A 139 -17.33 -5.14 13.36
CA ASP A 139 -17.81 -5.01 14.76
C ASP A 139 -16.97 -5.82 15.76
N GLY A 140 -15.66 -5.74 15.64
CA GLY A 140 -14.72 -6.38 16.57
C GLY A 140 -14.45 -7.85 16.29
N GLU A 141 -15.04 -8.45 15.27
CA GLU A 141 -14.87 -9.86 14.93
C GLU A 141 -14.19 -10.03 13.57
N LEU A 142 -13.24 -10.97 13.49
CA LEU A 142 -12.63 -11.33 12.22
C LEU A 142 -13.68 -11.86 11.25
N ALA A 143 -13.80 -11.23 10.10
CA ALA A 143 -14.78 -11.58 9.08
C ALA A 143 -14.18 -12.28 7.87
N GLY A 144 -12.95 -11.91 7.49
CA GLY A 144 -12.31 -12.51 6.32
C GLY A 144 -10.82 -12.28 6.25
N ILE A 145 -10.16 -13.16 5.51
CA ILE A 145 -8.75 -13.07 5.16
C ILE A 145 -8.61 -13.26 3.67
N PHE A 146 -7.93 -12.32 3.04
CA PHE A 146 -7.58 -12.36 1.61
C PHE A 146 -6.08 -12.57 1.51
N ALA A 147 -5.66 -13.79 1.18
CA ALA A 147 -4.24 -14.11 1.01
C ALA A 147 -3.72 -13.52 -0.29
N LEU A 148 -2.62 -12.78 -0.22
CA LEU A 148 -2.02 -12.11 -1.36
C LEU A 148 -0.67 -12.72 -1.70
N ASN A 149 -0.34 -12.69 -2.98
CA ASN A 149 0.98 -13.02 -3.48
C ASN A 149 1.56 -11.81 -4.20
N TYR A 150 2.69 -11.30 -3.68
CA TYR A 150 3.45 -10.22 -4.27
C TYR A 150 4.63 -10.79 -5.04
N THR A 151 4.75 -10.42 -6.31
CA THR A 151 5.87 -10.82 -7.16
C THR A 151 6.69 -9.57 -7.51
N LEU A 152 7.96 -9.56 -7.14
CA LEU A 152 8.84 -8.45 -7.42
C LEU A 152 9.19 -8.41 -8.91
N HIS A 153 9.07 -7.22 -9.51
CA HIS A 153 9.54 -6.99 -10.86
C HIS A 153 11.07 -7.06 -10.88
N GLY A 154 11.64 -7.83 -11.82
CA GLY A 154 13.09 -8.11 -11.85
C GLY A 154 13.99 -6.89 -12.01
N ALA A 155 13.47 -5.76 -12.51
CA ALA A 155 14.22 -4.52 -12.68
C ALA A 155 14.24 -3.65 -11.41
N LEU A 156 13.41 -3.92 -10.41
CA LEU A 156 13.26 -3.03 -9.25
C LEU A 156 14.51 -3.01 -8.37
N GLU A 157 15.01 -4.16 -7.96
CA GLU A 157 16.19 -4.24 -7.07
C GLU A 157 17.42 -3.58 -7.68
N PRO A 158 17.82 -3.88 -8.94
CA PRO A 158 18.92 -3.18 -9.59
C PRO A 158 18.69 -1.67 -9.70
N SER A 159 17.46 -1.25 -9.96
CA SER A 159 17.10 0.18 -10.06
C SER A 159 17.25 0.89 -8.71
N LEU A 160 16.77 0.30 -7.62
CA LEU A 160 16.94 0.85 -6.27
C LEU A 160 18.41 0.96 -5.89
N ASN A 161 19.20 -0.08 -6.12
CA ASN A 161 20.63 -0.09 -5.82
C ASN A 161 21.39 0.97 -6.63
N SER A 162 21.01 1.18 -7.89
CA SER A 162 21.58 2.22 -8.71
C SER A 162 21.24 3.63 -8.22
N LEU A 163 20.00 3.88 -7.82
CA LEU A 163 19.59 5.14 -7.20
C LEU A 163 20.42 5.44 -5.95
N ILE A 164 20.54 4.47 -5.07
CA ILE A 164 21.29 4.61 -3.81
C ILE A 164 22.76 4.91 -4.07
N ARG A 165 23.39 4.22 -5.03
CA ARG A 165 24.77 4.48 -5.43
C ARG A 165 24.97 5.89 -5.98
N ASN A 166 23.98 6.44 -6.63
CA ASN A 166 23.99 7.81 -7.17
C ASN A 166 23.50 8.85 -6.15
N ARG A 167 23.41 8.49 -4.87
CA ARG A 167 22.96 9.37 -3.78
C ARG A 167 21.53 9.88 -3.94
N VAL A 168 20.69 9.09 -4.58
CA VAL A 168 19.25 9.33 -4.66
C VAL A 168 18.56 8.41 -3.66
N THR A 169 17.88 8.98 -2.69
CA THR A 169 17.19 8.21 -1.64
C THR A 169 15.79 7.81 -2.11
N PRO A 170 15.49 6.50 -2.20
CA PRO A 170 14.13 6.05 -2.47
C PRO A 170 13.22 6.37 -1.29
N VAL A 171 12.10 7.00 -1.54
CA VAL A 171 11.13 7.43 -0.55
C VAL A 171 9.80 6.76 -0.82
N MET A 172 9.33 6.00 0.15
CA MET A 172 8.14 5.18 0.01
C MET A 172 6.88 5.99 0.32
N ALA A 173 6.22 6.48 -0.73
CA ALA A 173 4.92 7.15 -0.63
C ALA A 173 3.75 6.17 -0.86
N THR A 174 3.92 4.91 -0.47
CA THR A 174 2.93 3.86 -0.68
C THR A 174 1.73 4.02 0.24
N ARG A 175 0.56 3.63 -0.25
CA ARG A 175 -0.68 3.54 0.52
C ARG A 175 -1.08 2.09 0.83
N ASP A 176 -0.30 1.12 0.33
CA ASP A 176 -0.47 -0.28 0.65
C ASP A 176 0.10 -0.57 2.04
N PHE A 177 -0.76 -0.92 2.99
CA PHE A 177 -0.41 -1.17 4.38
C PHE A 177 0.48 -2.42 4.57
N ASN A 178 0.63 -3.27 3.55
CA ASN A 178 1.55 -4.42 3.58
C ASN A 178 2.98 -4.05 3.19
N LEU A 179 3.19 -2.91 2.52
CA LEU A 179 4.51 -2.47 2.07
C LEU A 179 5.25 -1.74 3.19
N ILE A 180 5.69 -2.48 4.17
CA ILE A 180 6.45 -2.01 5.33
C ILE A 180 7.92 -2.47 5.23
N PRO A 181 8.87 -1.81 5.94
CA PRO A 181 10.29 -2.18 5.87
C PRO A 181 10.55 -3.65 6.15
N ALA A 182 9.91 -4.21 7.17
CA ALA A 182 10.10 -5.61 7.55
C ALA A 182 9.74 -6.58 6.42
N MET A 183 8.62 -6.36 5.75
CA MET A 183 8.17 -7.19 4.63
C MET A 183 9.14 -7.09 3.44
N LEU A 184 9.54 -5.87 3.07
CA LEU A 184 10.44 -5.63 1.95
C LEU A 184 11.83 -6.20 2.20
N ARG A 185 12.32 -6.13 3.44
CA ARG A 185 13.60 -6.71 3.84
C ARG A 185 13.56 -8.24 3.84
N GLN A 186 12.60 -8.82 4.54
CA GLN A 186 12.55 -10.27 4.78
C GLN A 186 12.18 -11.05 3.53
N ARG A 187 11.21 -10.57 2.78
CA ARG A 187 10.69 -11.29 1.62
C ARG A 187 11.48 -11.02 0.34
N PHE A 188 11.88 -9.78 0.11
CA PHE A 188 12.49 -9.37 -1.15
C PHE A 188 13.95 -8.94 -1.01
N LYS A 189 14.48 -8.91 0.21
CA LYS A 189 15.86 -8.53 0.51
C LYS A 189 16.25 -7.15 -0.04
N LEU A 190 15.31 -6.21 -0.05
CA LEU A 190 15.54 -4.86 -0.53
C LEU A 190 16.36 -4.06 0.49
N PRO A 191 17.11 -3.03 0.04
CA PRO A 191 17.97 -2.23 0.91
C PRO A 191 17.20 -1.19 1.72
N VAL A 192 16.29 -1.64 2.60
CA VAL A 192 15.36 -0.77 3.34
C VAL A 192 16.04 0.21 4.28
N ASP A 193 17.26 -0.09 4.76
CA ASP A 193 18.02 0.80 5.62
C ASP A 193 18.51 2.07 4.90
N LYS A 194 18.54 2.04 3.57
CA LYS A 194 18.92 3.16 2.71
C LYS A 194 17.72 3.80 2.00
N MET A 195 16.53 3.46 2.44
CA MET A 195 15.26 3.99 1.94
C MET A 195 14.56 4.75 3.06
N GLU A 196 13.68 5.67 2.70
CA GLU A 196 12.86 6.40 3.66
C GLU A 196 11.41 5.92 3.64
N PHE A 197 10.86 5.78 4.86
CA PHE A 197 9.47 5.39 5.08
C PHE A 197 8.79 6.48 5.91
N PRO A 198 8.21 7.50 5.27
CA PRO A 198 7.54 8.58 5.98
C PRO A 198 6.34 8.06 6.78
N ALA A 199 5.92 8.81 7.79
CA ALA A 199 4.69 8.51 8.52
C ALA A 199 3.48 8.47 7.56
N VAL A 200 2.43 7.74 7.95
CA VAL A 200 1.28 7.46 7.08
C VAL A 200 0.62 8.72 6.54
N GLU A 201 0.50 9.76 7.35
CA GLU A 201 -0.10 11.04 6.93
C GLU A 201 0.77 11.73 5.88
N ARG A 202 2.08 11.72 6.07
CA ARG A 202 3.03 12.29 5.11
C ARG A 202 3.08 11.51 3.81
N ARG A 203 2.99 10.19 3.86
CA ARG A 203 2.89 9.33 2.67
C ARG A 203 1.67 9.67 1.83
N ARG A 204 0.53 9.91 2.48
CA ARG A 204 -0.70 10.32 1.77
C ARG A 204 -0.54 11.65 1.08
N GLU A 205 0.03 12.64 1.75
CA GLU A 205 0.31 13.95 1.15
C GLU A 205 1.23 13.82 -0.06
N LEU A 206 2.30 13.05 0.06
CA LEU A 206 3.28 12.85 -1.01
C LEU A 206 2.73 12.08 -2.21
N SER A 207 1.81 11.15 -1.98
CA SER A 207 1.20 10.33 -3.04
C SER A 207 -0.02 10.97 -3.67
N ASP A 208 -0.51 12.12 -3.16
CA ASP A 208 -1.65 12.84 -3.69
C ASP A 208 -1.21 13.73 -4.86
N GLU A 209 -1.57 13.34 -6.08
CA GLU A 209 -1.21 14.04 -7.31
C GLU A 209 -1.88 15.43 -7.45
N GLU A 210 -2.92 15.70 -6.68
CA GLU A 210 -3.64 16.97 -6.69
C GLU A 210 -3.02 18.01 -5.75
N GLN A 211 -2.00 17.65 -4.96
CA GLN A 211 -1.36 18.56 -4.04
C GLN A 211 -0.33 19.49 -4.74
N PRO A 212 -0.19 20.76 -4.30
CA PRO A 212 0.74 21.71 -4.94
C PRO A 212 2.20 21.25 -4.99
N HIS A 213 2.64 20.42 -4.08
CA HIS A 213 4.01 19.90 -4.09
C HIS A 213 4.25 18.84 -5.18
N SER A 214 3.22 18.18 -5.70
CA SER A 214 3.37 17.32 -6.87
C SER A 214 3.74 18.11 -8.11
N ASP A 215 3.23 19.33 -8.25
CA ASP A 215 3.59 20.26 -9.33
C ASP A 215 5.05 20.70 -9.24
N ILE A 216 5.54 20.94 -8.03
CA ILE A 216 6.94 21.29 -7.76
C ILE A 216 7.85 20.10 -8.11
N LEU A 217 7.46 18.89 -7.73
CA LEU A 217 8.21 17.68 -8.01
C LEU A 217 8.25 17.38 -9.50
N THR A 218 7.14 17.56 -10.19
CA THR A 218 7.05 17.43 -11.64
C THR A 218 7.92 18.48 -12.35
N ALA A 219 7.93 19.71 -11.85
CA ALA A 219 8.77 20.79 -12.40
C ALA A 219 10.27 20.52 -12.21
N VAL A 220 10.67 19.86 -11.12
CA VAL A 220 12.06 19.43 -10.91
C VAL A 220 12.45 18.33 -11.90
N LEU A 221 11.57 17.39 -12.15
CA LEU A 221 11.78 16.32 -13.13
C LEU A 221 11.92 16.81 -14.57
N CYS A 222 11.21 17.88 -14.92
CA CYS A 222 11.24 18.44 -16.27
C CYS A 222 12.46 19.34 -16.54
N ARG A 223 13.28 19.64 -15.54
CA ARG A 223 14.48 20.49 -15.68
C ARG A 223 15.78 19.72 -15.89
N GLU A 224 15.75 18.41 -15.78
CA GLU A 224 16.87 17.50 -16.07
C GLU A 224 16.63 16.72 -17.38
#